data_1d199c8eb7f16a3266939bc8818f9c26
#
_entry.id   1d199c8eb7f16a3266939bc8818f9c26
#
_cell.length_a   1.000
_cell.length_b   1.000
_cell.length_c   1.000
_cell.angle_alpha   90.00
_cell.angle_beta   90.00
_cell.angle_gamma   90.00
#
_symmetry.space_group_name_H-M   'P 1'
#
loop_
_entity.id
_entity.type
_entity.pdbx_description
1 polymer ?
#
loop_
_entity_poly.entity_id
_entity_poly.type
_entity_poly.pdbx_seq_one_letter_code
_entity_poly.pdbx_strand_id
1 'polypeptide(L)'
;WLDLIRGQHLPTNIDDLKMQAKKNERPPMPYSDTRLLNVLSHTLWFLPNVSSCFAMYNLLQQKQNTFYHDYKINVCAGTRAGIGLDAVKPVINSMGNPLETKTITLTCGKLTTGITVKPWTGIFMLRNLKSPETYFQAAFRVQSPWTIKNDKGKTEIMKQECYVFDFALDRALRQISDYSCRLNVDETDPEKKVSEFISFLPVLAYDGSSMKAINAQDVLDIAMAGTSATLLARRWESALLVNVDNDTLKRLTENK
;
A
#
# COMPACT_ATOMS: atom_id res chain seq x y z
N TRP A 1 -4.21 -13.05 12.21
CA TRP A 1 -4.15 -12.13 11.07
C TRP A 1 -3.95 -12.84 9.73
N LEU A 2 -3.04 -13.82 9.62
CA LEU A 2 -2.85 -14.61 8.40
C LEU A 2 -4.14 -15.32 7.95
N ASP A 3 -4.92 -15.83 8.88
CA ASP A 3 -6.22 -16.45 8.60
C ASP A 3 -7.25 -15.40 8.19
N LEU A 4 -7.23 -14.22 8.83
CA LEU A 4 -8.11 -13.11 8.50
C LEU A 4 -7.94 -12.67 7.04
N ILE A 5 -6.71 -12.44 6.58
CA ILE A 5 -6.47 -11.99 5.19
C ILE A 5 -6.80 -13.06 4.16
N ARG A 6 -7.02 -14.32 4.58
CA ARG A 6 -7.55 -15.41 3.78
C ARG A 6 -9.07 -15.56 3.89
N GLY A 7 -9.74 -14.65 4.60
CA GLY A 7 -11.18 -14.67 4.81
C GLY A 7 -11.66 -15.69 5.85
N GLN A 8 -10.74 -16.22 6.66
CA GLN A 8 -11.09 -17.11 7.78
C GLN A 8 -11.26 -16.24 9.03
N HIS A 9 -12.50 -16.13 9.51
CA HIS A 9 -12.78 -15.50 10.78
C HIS A 9 -12.90 -16.56 11.86
N LEU A 10 -12.15 -16.42 12.95
CA LEU A 10 -12.40 -17.13 14.18
C LEU A 10 -13.50 -16.38 14.95
N PRO A 11 -14.68 -17.00 15.21
CA PRO A 11 -15.74 -16.35 15.94
C PRO A 11 -15.28 -16.06 17.36
N THR A 12 -15.32 -14.81 17.77
CA THR A 12 -14.95 -14.37 19.11
C THR A 12 -16.14 -14.31 20.06
N ASN A 13 -17.39 -14.26 19.51
CA ASN A 13 -18.62 -14.25 20.27
C ASN A 13 -19.81 -14.81 19.44
N ILE A 14 -21.00 -14.89 20.08
CA ILE A 14 -22.23 -15.43 19.47
C ILE A 14 -22.71 -14.56 18.29
N ASP A 15 -22.44 -13.26 18.32
CA ASP A 15 -22.86 -12.35 17.24
C ASP A 15 -21.98 -12.55 15.99
N ASP A 16 -20.71 -12.87 16.16
CA ASP A 16 -19.81 -13.28 15.07
C ASP A 16 -20.28 -14.58 14.41
N LEU A 17 -20.83 -15.52 15.19
CA LEU A 17 -21.43 -16.75 14.65
C LEU A 17 -22.67 -16.47 13.79
N LYS A 18 -23.51 -15.50 14.18
CA LYS A 18 -24.66 -15.08 13.39
C LYS A 18 -24.24 -14.38 12.10
N MET A 19 -23.16 -13.57 12.15
CA MET A 19 -22.59 -12.95 10.95
C MET A 19 -21.95 -13.98 10.01
N GLN A 20 -21.32 -15.04 10.54
CA GLN A 20 -20.78 -16.12 9.72
C GLN A 20 -21.85 -16.92 8.96
N ALA A 21 -23.06 -17.00 9.50
CA ALA A 21 -24.20 -17.67 8.85
C ALA A 21 -24.64 -16.96 7.56
N LYS A 22 -24.38 -15.66 7.46
CA LYS A 22 -24.64 -14.86 6.25
C LYS A 22 -23.42 -14.87 5.34
N LYS A 23 -23.25 -15.93 4.59
CA LYS A 23 -22.10 -16.20 3.71
C LYS A 23 -21.75 -15.09 2.70
N ASN A 24 -22.68 -14.17 2.43
CA ASN A 24 -22.54 -13.14 1.40
C ASN A 24 -22.05 -11.77 1.93
N GLU A 25 -21.83 -11.62 3.24
CA GLU A 25 -21.48 -10.33 3.87
C GLU A 25 -20.04 -10.28 4.40
N ARG A 26 -19.18 -11.17 3.97
CA ARG A 26 -17.77 -11.12 4.40
C ARG A 26 -16.98 -10.09 3.59
N PRO A 27 -16.15 -9.25 4.27
CA PRO A 27 -15.28 -8.34 3.53
C PRO A 27 -14.36 -9.14 2.59
N PRO A 28 -14.17 -8.68 1.35
CA PRO A 28 -13.19 -9.27 0.46
C PRO A 28 -11.80 -9.00 1.04
N MET A 29 -11.15 -10.07 1.49
CA MET A 29 -9.77 -10.00 1.99
C MET A 29 -8.80 -10.35 0.86
N PRO A 30 -7.54 -9.89 0.90
CA PRO A 30 -6.58 -10.04 -0.19
C PRO A 30 -6.49 -11.47 -0.76
N TYR A 31 -6.51 -12.47 0.09
CA TYR A 31 -6.39 -13.87 -0.33
C TYR A 31 -7.70 -14.68 -0.20
N SER A 32 -8.84 -14.03 -0.02
CA SER A 32 -10.16 -14.66 -0.01
C SER A 32 -10.95 -14.42 -1.30
N ASP A 33 -10.67 -13.34 -2.00
CA ASP A 33 -11.30 -13.02 -3.28
C ASP A 33 -10.52 -13.72 -4.41
N THR A 34 -11.23 -14.56 -5.18
CA THR A 34 -10.63 -15.31 -6.30
C THR A 34 -10.05 -14.42 -7.38
N ARG A 35 -10.60 -13.22 -7.58
CA ARG A 35 -10.08 -12.23 -8.53
C ARG A 35 -8.74 -11.69 -8.06
N LEU A 36 -8.62 -11.36 -6.77
CA LEU A 36 -7.38 -10.88 -6.17
C LEU A 36 -6.30 -11.97 -6.11
N LEU A 37 -6.67 -13.22 -5.82
CA LEU A 37 -5.72 -14.34 -5.79
C LEU A 37 -4.93 -14.50 -7.09
N ASN A 38 -5.59 -14.29 -8.24
CA ASN A 38 -4.93 -14.37 -9.54
C ASN A 38 -3.97 -13.19 -9.78
N VAL A 39 -4.26 -12.03 -9.21
CA VAL A 39 -3.43 -10.83 -9.34
C VAL A 39 -2.27 -10.86 -8.33
N LEU A 40 -2.48 -11.37 -7.12
CA LEU A 40 -1.52 -11.31 -6.00
C LEU A 40 -0.49 -12.47 -6.02
N SER A 41 -0.03 -12.88 -7.20
CA SER A 41 1.04 -13.88 -7.31
C SER A 41 2.38 -13.38 -6.76
N HIS A 42 2.68 -12.10 -6.89
CA HIS A 42 3.91 -11.49 -6.39
C HIS A 42 3.60 -10.27 -5.52
N THR A 43 3.90 -10.38 -4.23
CA THR A 43 3.57 -9.34 -3.26
C THR A 43 4.78 -8.87 -2.47
N LEU A 44 4.74 -7.60 -2.05
CA LEU A 44 5.73 -6.96 -1.17
C LEU A 44 5.06 -6.68 0.18
N TRP A 45 5.62 -7.20 1.27
CA TRP A 45 5.11 -6.97 2.62
C TRP A 45 6.05 -6.04 3.37
N PHE A 46 5.57 -4.87 3.70
CA PHE A 46 6.35 -3.82 4.35
C PHE A 46 6.17 -3.86 5.86
N LEU A 47 7.14 -4.44 6.55
CA LEU A 47 7.14 -4.77 7.97
C LEU A 47 7.87 -3.70 8.81
N PRO A 48 7.65 -3.65 10.15
CA PRO A 48 8.23 -2.63 11.01
C PRO A 48 9.76 -2.63 11.06
N ASN A 49 10.38 -3.82 11.19
CA ASN A 49 11.82 -3.95 11.40
C ASN A 49 12.35 -5.31 10.92
N VAL A 50 13.65 -5.51 11.03
CA VAL A 50 14.34 -6.73 10.59
C VAL A 50 13.82 -7.97 11.34
N SER A 51 13.67 -7.89 12.65
CA SER A 51 13.18 -9.01 13.46
C SER A 51 11.77 -9.43 13.06
N SER A 52 10.89 -8.45 12.75
CA SER A 52 9.54 -8.72 12.25
C SER A 52 9.55 -9.45 10.90
N CYS A 53 10.52 -9.14 10.01
CA CYS A 53 10.66 -9.84 8.72
C CYS A 53 11.00 -11.32 8.94
N PHE A 54 11.96 -11.62 9.83
CA PHE A 54 12.32 -13.01 10.14
C PHE A 54 11.22 -13.74 10.91
N ALA A 55 10.56 -13.08 11.86
CA ALA A 55 9.43 -13.66 12.57
C ALA A 55 8.28 -14.01 11.62
N MET A 56 7.97 -13.12 10.67
CA MET A 56 6.96 -13.38 9.65
C MET A 56 7.38 -14.52 8.72
N TYR A 57 8.63 -14.57 8.30
CA TYR A 57 9.16 -15.69 7.52
C TYR A 57 8.93 -17.03 8.23
N ASN A 58 9.34 -17.13 9.50
CA ASN A 58 9.17 -18.34 10.31
C ASN A 58 7.69 -18.71 10.48
N LEU A 59 6.83 -17.70 10.66
CA LEU A 59 5.39 -17.90 10.80
C LEU A 59 4.77 -18.48 9.52
N LEU A 60 5.14 -17.93 8.35
CA LEU A 60 4.63 -18.38 7.05
C LEU A 60 5.06 -19.83 6.72
N GLN A 61 6.20 -20.29 7.27
CA GLN A 61 6.71 -21.65 7.09
C GLN A 61 6.11 -22.67 8.05
N GLN A 62 5.31 -22.25 9.05
CA GLN A 62 4.70 -23.17 10.01
C GLN A 62 3.68 -24.09 9.34
N LYS A 63 3.57 -25.33 9.82
CA LYS A 63 2.73 -26.39 9.24
C LYS A 63 1.26 -26.03 9.08
N GLN A 64 0.70 -25.21 9.98
CA GLN A 64 -0.69 -24.74 9.89
C GLN A 64 -0.92 -23.71 8.79
N ASN A 65 0.13 -23.11 8.27
CA ASN A 65 0.07 -22.05 7.25
C ASN A 65 0.30 -22.59 5.83
N THR A 66 -0.27 -23.75 5.52
CA THR A 66 -0.08 -24.49 4.25
C THR A 66 -0.36 -23.67 3.01
N PHE A 67 -1.33 -22.74 3.06
CA PHE A 67 -1.63 -21.84 1.94
C PHE A 67 -0.41 -21.06 1.45
N TYR A 68 0.45 -20.64 2.38
CA TYR A 68 1.63 -19.83 2.04
C TYR A 68 2.82 -20.67 1.56
N HIS A 69 2.74 -22.01 1.65
CA HIS A 69 3.80 -22.89 1.18
C HIS A 69 3.93 -22.91 -0.34
N ASP A 70 2.89 -22.48 -1.07
CA ASP A 70 2.95 -22.28 -2.53
C ASP A 70 3.75 -21.03 -2.92
N TYR A 71 4.07 -20.18 -1.96
CA TYR A 71 4.83 -18.96 -2.19
C TYR A 71 6.30 -19.15 -1.81
N LYS A 72 7.20 -18.71 -2.67
CA LYS A 72 8.61 -18.55 -2.30
C LYS A 72 8.78 -17.28 -1.48
N ILE A 73 9.22 -17.41 -0.23
CA ILE A 73 9.33 -16.30 0.68
C ILE A 73 10.76 -15.72 0.64
N ASN A 74 10.88 -14.44 0.30
CA ASN A 74 12.15 -13.72 0.29
C ASN A 74 12.22 -12.77 1.49
N VAL A 75 13.31 -12.80 2.25
CA VAL A 75 13.57 -11.85 3.34
C VAL A 75 14.61 -10.84 2.88
N CYS A 76 14.18 -9.62 2.57
CA CYS A 76 15.02 -8.51 2.15
C CYS A 76 15.16 -7.48 3.27
N ALA A 77 15.81 -7.89 4.36
CA ALA A 77 15.99 -7.08 5.57
C ALA A 77 17.35 -7.33 6.22
N GLY A 78 17.85 -6.33 6.93
CA GLY A 78 19.15 -6.40 7.63
C GLY A 78 20.35 -6.28 6.67
N THR A 79 21.54 -6.34 7.24
CA THR A 79 22.80 -6.13 6.50
C THR A 79 23.07 -7.24 5.48
N ARG A 80 22.70 -8.49 5.79
CA ARG A 80 22.92 -9.66 4.92
C ARG A 80 22.14 -9.59 3.60
N ALA A 81 21.06 -8.81 3.52
CA ALA A 81 20.28 -8.67 2.30
C ALA A 81 20.98 -7.81 1.21
N GLY A 82 22.16 -7.25 1.47
CA GLY A 82 22.82 -6.34 0.53
C GLY A 82 22.16 -4.97 0.42
N ILE A 83 22.55 -4.19 -0.58
CA ILE A 83 22.02 -2.85 -0.88
C ILE A 83 21.73 -2.77 -2.38
N GLY A 84 20.69 -2.03 -2.77
CA GLY A 84 20.37 -1.78 -4.16
C GLY A 84 20.12 -3.08 -4.95
N LEU A 85 20.84 -3.28 -6.04
CA LEU A 85 20.69 -4.44 -6.91
C LEU A 85 20.98 -5.78 -6.22
N ASP A 86 21.90 -5.82 -5.27
CA ASP A 86 22.21 -7.06 -4.55
C ASP A 86 21.05 -7.53 -3.67
N ALA A 87 20.28 -6.60 -3.12
CA ALA A 87 19.08 -6.92 -2.38
C ALA A 87 17.93 -7.43 -3.27
N VAL A 88 17.93 -7.04 -4.55
CA VAL A 88 16.90 -7.44 -5.52
C VAL A 88 17.19 -8.78 -6.19
N LYS A 89 18.44 -9.10 -6.44
CA LYS A 89 18.83 -10.34 -7.14
C LYS A 89 18.15 -11.60 -6.57
N PRO A 90 18.12 -11.84 -5.23
CA PRO A 90 17.43 -13.00 -4.68
C PRO A 90 15.93 -13.02 -5.01
N VAL A 91 15.28 -11.85 -5.02
CA VAL A 91 13.85 -11.72 -5.34
C VAL A 91 13.60 -12.10 -6.79
N ILE A 92 14.36 -11.53 -7.73
CA ILE A 92 14.23 -11.85 -9.16
C ILE A 92 14.55 -13.32 -9.43
N ASN A 93 15.61 -13.85 -8.83
CA ASN A 93 15.96 -15.26 -8.99
C ASN A 93 14.87 -16.20 -8.45
N SER A 94 14.24 -15.86 -7.34
CA SER A 94 13.16 -16.67 -6.79
C SER A 94 11.89 -16.63 -7.65
N MET A 95 11.66 -15.53 -8.36
CA MET A 95 10.54 -15.41 -9.30
C MET A 95 10.72 -16.35 -10.51
N GLY A 96 11.96 -16.48 -11.03
CA GLY A 96 12.23 -17.29 -12.23
C GLY A 96 11.33 -16.84 -13.39
N ASN A 97 10.40 -17.72 -13.83
CA ASN A 97 9.31 -17.32 -14.70
C ASN A 97 8.15 -16.75 -13.83
N PRO A 98 7.93 -15.43 -13.81
CA PRO A 98 6.93 -14.84 -12.93
C PRO A 98 5.48 -15.24 -13.24
N LEU A 99 5.22 -15.80 -14.40
CA LEU A 99 3.87 -16.26 -14.77
C LEU A 99 3.53 -17.62 -14.16
N GLU A 100 4.53 -18.36 -13.71
CA GLU A 100 4.39 -19.74 -13.19
C GLU A 100 4.66 -19.82 -11.68
N THR A 101 5.16 -18.75 -11.08
CA THR A 101 5.61 -18.76 -9.69
C THR A 101 4.82 -17.77 -8.84
N LYS A 102 4.89 -17.99 -7.52
CA LYS A 102 4.33 -17.06 -6.54
C LYS A 102 5.42 -16.67 -5.53
N THR A 103 5.51 -15.39 -5.20
CA THR A 103 6.48 -14.91 -4.22
C THR A 103 5.88 -13.93 -3.22
N ILE A 104 6.34 -14.00 -1.98
CA ILE A 104 6.13 -12.97 -0.96
C ILE A 104 7.51 -12.41 -0.60
N THR A 105 7.69 -11.11 -0.74
CA THR A 105 8.93 -10.43 -0.38
C THR A 105 8.71 -9.64 0.91
N LEU A 106 9.44 -9.99 1.96
CA LEU A 106 9.37 -9.34 3.27
C LEU A 106 10.47 -8.30 3.37
N THR A 107 10.12 -7.06 3.65
CA THR A 107 11.09 -5.95 3.79
C THR A 107 10.69 -5.00 4.91
N CYS A 108 11.66 -4.28 5.45
CA CYS A 108 11.44 -3.20 6.42
C CYS A 108 12.00 -1.84 5.97
N GLY A 109 12.26 -1.70 4.65
CA GLY A 109 12.72 -0.43 4.06
C GLY A 109 13.69 -0.58 2.89
N LYS A 110 14.41 -1.70 2.73
CA LYS A 110 15.43 -1.84 1.67
C LYS A 110 14.79 -1.83 0.31
N LEU A 111 13.78 -2.25 -0.10
CA LEU A 111 13.26 -2.31 -1.46
C LEU A 111 12.21 -1.22 -1.74
N THR A 112 12.11 -0.22 -0.88
CA THR A 112 11.09 0.84 -1.02
C THR A 112 11.55 2.00 -1.91
N THR A 113 12.85 2.11 -2.19
CA THR A 113 13.42 3.17 -3.04
C THR A 113 14.43 2.62 -4.04
N GLY A 114 14.56 3.29 -5.19
CA GLY A 114 15.62 3.03 -6.17
C GLY A 114 15.58 1.68 -6.90
N ILE A 115 14.47 0.92 -6.80
CA ILE A 115 14.37 -0.44 -7.32
C ILE A 115 13.06 -0.63 -8.06
N THR A 116 13.09 -1.37 -9.15
CA THR A 116 11.92 -1.74 -9.91
C THR A 116 11.82 -3.26 -10.03
N VAL A 117 10.75 -3.84 -9.51
CA VAL A 117 10.39 -5.25 -9.68
C VAL A 117 9.01 -5.28 -10.35
N LYS A 118 9.01 -5.40 -11.66
CA LYS A 118 7.80 -5.29 -12.49
C LYS A 118 6.67 -6.25 -12.10
N PRO A 119 6.93 -7.53 -11.73
CA PRO A 119 5.88 -8.47 -11.37
C PRO A 119 5.16 -8.20 -10.04
N TRP A 120 5.65 -7.31 -9.18
CA TRP A 120 4.90 -6.98 -7.96
C TRP A 120 3.56 -6.33 -8.29
N THR A 121 2.49 -6.93 -7.82
CA THR A 121 1.10 -6.51 -8.04
C THR A 121 0.39 -6.08 -6.76
N GLY A 122 0.92 -6.43 -5.60
CA GLY A 122 0.35 -6.05 -4.32
C GLY A 122 1.41 -5.67 -3.29
N ILE A 123 1.12 -4.63 -2.50
CA ILE A 123 1.90 -4.29 -1.31
C ILE A 123 1.01 -4.30 -0.08
N PHE A 124 1.51 -4.91 1.00
CA PHE A 124 0.87 -4.93 2.32
C PHE A 124 1.60 -3.97 3.26
N MET A 125 0.92 -2.91 3.67
CA MET A 125 1.44 -1.91 4.60
C MET A 125 1.27 -2.37 6.04
N LEU A 126 2.22 -3.17 6.53
CA LEU A 126 2.21 -3.76 7.89
C LEU A 126 3.05 -2.95 8.88
N ARG A 127 3.47 -1.76 8.48
CA ARG A 127 4.26 -0.83 9.28
C ARG A 127 3.49 0.47 9.50
N ASN A 128 3.54 0.99 10.72
CA ASN A 128 3.03 2.33 11.02
C ASN A 128 4.03 3.38 10.53
N LEU A 129 3.75 3.99 9.39
CA LEU A 129 4.56 5.07 8.82
C LEU A 129 4.01 6.42 9.22
N LYS A 130 4.91 7.34 9.58
CA LYS A 130 4.56 8.71 9.94
C LYS A 130 4.71 9.68 8.77
N SER A 131 5.62 9.36 7.81
CA SER A 131 5.88 10.20 6.64
C SER A 131 5.06 9.69 5.45
N PRO A 132 4.19 10.55 4.87
CA PRO A 132 3.45 10.23 3.68
C PRO A 132 4.37 9.96 2.48
N GLU A 133 5.51 10.62 2.37
CA GLU A 133 6.48 10.38 1.30
C GLU A 133 7.02 8.95 1.37
N THR A 134 7.41 8.50 2.56
CA THR A 134 7.90 7.12 2.75
C THR A 134 6.80 6.10 2.46
N TYR A 135 5.56 6.40 2.84
CA TYR A 135 4.40 5.56 2.55
C TYR A 135 4.20 5.39 1.04
N PHE A 136 4.14 6.50 0.32
CA PHE A 136 3.89 6.45 -1.13
C PHE A 136 5.09 6.00 -1.94
N GLN A 137 6.32 6.27 -1.48
CA GLN A 137 7.51 5.65 -2.08
C GLN A 137 7.44 4.12 -2.05
N ALA A 138 6.93 3.55 -0.97
CA ALA A 138 6.71 2.10 -0.87
C ALA A 138 5.50 1.67 -1.71
N ALA A 139 4.36 2.36 -1.61
CA ALA A 139 3.13 2.06 -2.36
C ALA A 139 3.38 2.03 -3.87
N PHE A 140 4.12 2.98 -4.40
CA PHE A 140 4.40 3.07 -5.83
C PHE A 140 5.33 1.98 -6.37
N ARG A 141 5.92 1.14 -5.52
CA ARG A 141 6.72 -0.01 -6.00
C ARG A 141 5.90 -1.01 -6.81
N VAL A 142 4.61 -1.12 -6.55
CA VAL A 142 3.73 -2.02 -7.30
C VAL A 142 3.14 -1.40 -8.57
N GLN A 143 3.32 -0.10 -8.80
CA GLN A 143 2.78 0.58 -9.97
C GLN A 143 3.67 0.48 -11.23
N SER A 144 4.88 -0.07 -11.12
CA SER A 144 5.78 -0.20 -12.27
C SER A 144 5.13 -1.04 -13.38
N PRO A 145 5.03 -0.55 -14.62
CA PRO A 145 4.44 -1.30 -15.72
C PRO A 145 5.16 -2.63 -15.96
N TRP A 146 4.38 -3.69 -16.17
CA TRP A 146 4.90 -4.98 -16.55
C TRP A 146 4.34 -5.42 -17.89
N THR A 147 5.21 -5.44 -18.88
CA THR A 147 4.91 -5.85 -20.26
C THR A 147 5.93 -6.86 -20.74
N ILE A 148 5.51 -7.76 -21.61
CA ILE A 148 6.36 -8.69 -22.35
C ILE A 148 6.15 -8.52 -23.85
N LYS A 149 7.12 -8.94 -24.65
CA LYS A 149 6.94 -9.08 -26.09
C LYS A 149 6.59 -10.51 -26.40
N ASN A 150 5.51 -10.73 -27.13
CA ASN A 150 5.14 -12.05 -27.63
C ASN A 150 6.01 -12.45 -28.84
N ASP A 151 5.85 -13.68 -29.32
CA ASP A 151 6.61 -14.25 -30.44
C ASP A 151 6.44 -13.45 -31.74
N LYS A 152 5.38 -12.65 -31.86
CA LYS A 152 5.09 -11.77 -33.01
C LYS A 152 5.66 -10.34 -32.80
N GLY A 153 6.44 -10.11 -31.75
CA GLY A 153 7.01 -8.82 -31.39
C GLY A 153 6.00 -7.80 -30.83
N LYS A 154 4.73 -8.17 -30.63
CA LYS A 154 3.70 -7.32 -30.06
C LYS A 154 3.87 -7.25 -28.54
N THR A 155 3.75 -6.05 -27.98
CA THR A 155 3.78 -5.82 -26.54
C THR A 155 2.47 -6.26 -25.90
N GLU A 156 2.54 -7.12 -24.92
CA GLU A 156 1.41 -7.58 -24.08
C GLU A 156 1.56 -7.03 -22.66
N ILE A 157 0.46 -6.52 -22.10
CA ILE A 157 0.40 -6.00 -20.75
C ILE A 157 0.10 -7.17 -19.81
N MET A 158 1.06 -7.49 -18.93
CA MET A 158 0.95 -8.60 -17.98
C MET A 158 0.29 -8.17 -16.67
N LYS A 159 0.42 -6.91 -16.31
CA LYS A 159 -0.14 -6.33 -15.10
C LYS A 159 -1.11 -5.22 -15.48
N GLN A 160 -2.40 -5.46 -15.33
CA GLN A 160 -3.47 -4.49 -15.57
C GLN A 160 -3.83 -3.74 -14.29
N GLU A 161 -3.66 -4.38 -13.13
CA GLU A 161 -4.04 -3.86 -11.84
C GLU A 161 -2.94 -4.09 -10.81
N CYS A 162 -2.86 -3.20 -9.83
CA CYS A 162 -2.02 -3.37 -8.66
C CYS A 162 -2.71 -2.78 -7.43
N TYR A 163 -2.37 -3.30 -6.26
CA TYR A 163 -3.09 -2.99 -5.03
C TYR A 163 -2.17 -2.60 -3.88
N VAL A 164 -2.62 -1.61 -3.11
CA VAL A 164 -2.03 -1.26 -1.82
C VAL A 164 -3.03 -1.66 -0.74
N PHE A 165 -2.64 -2.56 0.16
CA PHE A 165 -3.46 -3.01 1.28
C PHE A 165 -2.96 -2.37 2.56
N ASP A 166 -3.80 -1.61 3.22
CA ASP A 166 -3.56 -1.09 4.56
C ASP A 166 -4.70 -1.52 5.49
N PHE A 167 -4.34 -2.07 6.62
CA PHE A 167 -5.29 -2.62 7.60
C PHE A 167 -5.61 -1.64 8.73
N ALA A 168 -5.15 -0.39 8.61
CA ALA A 168 -5.46 0.72 9.52
C ALA A 168 -6.00 1.88 8.69
N LEU A 169 -7.34 1.92 8.54
CA LEU A 169 -8.04 2.86 7.67
C LEU A 169 -7.72 4.32 7.97
N ASP A 170 -7.80 4.71 9.24
CA ASP A 170 -7.50 6.07 9.72
C ASP A 170 -6.08 6.51 9.36
N ARG A 171 -5.12 5.60 9.49
CA ARG A 171 -3.72 5.85 9.12
C ARG A 171 -3.58 6.03 7.61
N ALA A 172 -4.15 5.12 6.81
CA ALA A 172 -4.07 5.17 5.36
C ALA A 172 -4.66 6.46 4.81
N LEU A 173 -5.86 6.82 5.25
CA LEU A 173 -6.53 8.03 4.79
C LEU A 173 -5.81 9.31 5.22
N ARG A 174 -5.18 9.30 6.40
CA ARG A 174 -4.31 10.41 6.82
C ARG A 174 -3.10 10.57 5.92
N GLN A 175 -2.43 9.46 5.52
CA GLN A 175 -1.32 9.54 4.57
C GLN A 175 -1.78 10.10 3.21
N ILE A 176 -2.96 9.71 2.74
CA ILE A 176 -3.56 10.22 1.50
C ILE A 176 -3.81 11.72 1.60
N SER A 177 -4.49 12.17 2.67
CA SER A 177 -4.76 13.58 2.91
C SER A 177 -3.48 14.41 3.00
N ASP A 178 -2.52 13.99 3.83
CA ASP A 178 -1.26 14.71 4.02
C ASP A 178 -0.41 14.76 2.73
N TYR A 179 -0.41 13.70 1.93
CA TYR A 179 0.36 13.64 0.68
C TYR A 179 -0.27 14.48 -0.42
N SER A 180 -1.57 14.33 -0.64
CA SER A 180 -2.30 15.07 -1.67
C SER A 180 -2.21 16.59 -1.46
N CYS A 181 -2.27 17.04 -0.19
CA CYS A 181 -2.11 18.46 0.15
C CYS A 181 -0.73 19.03 -0.20
N ARG A 182 0.31 18.18 -0.29
CA ARG A 182 1.68 18.58 -0.65
C ARG A 182 1.97 18.57 -2.15
N LEU A 183 1.23 17.76 -2.92
CA LEU A 183 1.51 17.58 -4.36
C LEU A 183 1.05 18.78 -5.18
N ASN A 184 -0.15 19.29 -4.93
CA ASN A 184 -0.71 20.41 -5.68
C ASN A 184 -0.60 21.68 -4.84
N VAL A 185 0.46 22.44 -5.09
CA VAL A 185 0.78 23.66 -4.35
C VAL A 185 -0.09 24.86 -4.77
N ASP A 186 -0.59 24.84 -6.01
CA ASP A 186 -1.37 25.95 -6.57
C ASP A 186 -2.85 25.93 -6.13
N GLU A 187 -3.38 24.74 -5.76
CA GLU A 187 -4.73 24.61 -5.23
C GLU A 187 -4.73 24.84 -3.72
N THR A 188 -5.66 25.65 -3.24
CA THR A 188 -5.82 25.99 -1.81
C THR A 188 -6.87 25.14 -1.11
N ASP A 189 -7.82 24.56 -1.85
CA ASP A 189 -8.89 23.73 -1.32
C ASP A 189 -8.43 22.28 -1.08
N PRO A 190 -8.39 21.82 0.19
CA PRO A 190 -7.96 20.47 0.51
C PRO A 190 -8.84 19.38 -0.12
N GLU A 191 -10.14 19.61 -0.25
CA GLU A 191 -11.05 18.64 -0.84
C GLU A 191 -10.74 18.43 -2.33
N LYS A 192 -10.47 19.50 -3.06
CA LYS A 192 -10.06 19.39 -4.46
C LYS A 192 -8.72 18.68 -4.61
N LYS A 193 -7.73 18.97 -3.74
CA LYS A 193 -6.44 18.27 -3.74
C LYS A 193 -6.59 16.76 -3.53
N VAL A 194 -7.39 16.38 -2.54
CA VAL A 194 -7.67 14.97 -2.25
C VAL A 194 -8.46 14.34 -3.41
N SER A 195 -9.45 15.03 -3.95
CA SER A 195 -10.26 14.55 -5.08
C SER A 195 -9.41 14.29 -6.32
N GLU A 196 -8.48 15.19 -6.65
CA GLU A 196 -7.55 15.01 -7.74
C GLU A 196 -6.66 13.78 -7.50
N PHE A 197 -6.09 13.64 -6.30
CA PHE A 197 -5.22 12.53 -5.97
C PHE A 197 -5.93 11.17 -6.06
N ILE A 198 -7.12 11.02 -5.47
CA ILE A 198 -7.87 9.76 -5.51
C ILE A 198 -8.45 9.43 -6.88
N SER A 199 -8.48 10.38 -7.82
CA SER A 199 -8.82 10.10 -9.22
C SER A 199 -7.75 9.24 -9.91
N PHE A 200 -6.47 9.36 -9.49
CA PHE A 200 -5.35 8.54 -9.98
C PHE A 200 -5.13 7.28 -9.14
N LEU A 201 -5.45 7.34 -7.87
CA LEU A 201 -5.29 6.23 -6.91
C LEU A 201 -6.62 6.00 -6.18
N PRO A 202 -7.58 5.31 -6.82
CA PRO A 202 -8.88 5.07 -6.21
C PRO A 202 -8.75 4.37 -4.85
N VAL A 203 -9.44 4.90 -3.85
CA VAL A 203 -9.45 4.38 -2.49
C VAL A 203 -10.75 3.62 -2.26
N LEU A 204 -10.61 2.36 -1.86
CA LEU A 204 -11.74 1.50 -1.53
C LEU A 204 -11.74 1.23 -0.04
N ALA A 205 -12.89 1.37 0.61
CA ALA A 205 -13.10 0.95 1.98
C ALA A 205 -14.29 0.01 2.09
N TYR A 206 -14.25 -0.86 3.08
CA TYR A 206 -15.34 -1.77 3.39
C TYR A 206 -16.34 -1.10 4.33
N ASP A 207 -17.59 -1.01 3.91
CA ASP A 207 -18.68 -0.36 4.68
C ASP A 207 -19.50 -1.33 5.54
N GLY A 208 -19.06 -2.57 5.64
CA GLY A 208 -19.79 -3.65 6.33
C GLY A 208 -20.60 -4.54 5.38
N SER A 209 -20.80 -4.15 4.13
CA SER A 209 -21.54 -4.92 3.12
C SER A 209 -20.74 -5.13 1.82
N SER A 210 -20.03 -4.10 1.38
CA SER A 210 -19.26 -4.13 0.11
C SER A 210 -18.05 -3.20 0.17
N MET A 211 -17.12 -3.38 -0.77
CA MET A 211 -16.06 -2.40 -1.01
C MET A 211 -16.65 -1.22 -1.79
N LYS A 212 -16.53 -0.02 -1.25
CA LYS A 212 -16.97 1.22 -1.88
C LYS A 212 -15.81 2.19 -2.10
N ALA A 213 -15.86 2.91 -3.21
CA ALA A 213 -14.96 4.03 -3.41
C ALA A 213 -15.28 5.14 -2.40
N ILE A 214 -14.25 5.62 -1.74
CA ILE A 214 -14.35 6.75 -0.79
C ILE A 214 -14.18 8.04 -1.59
N ASN A 215 -15.01 9.04 -1.30
CA ASN A 215 -14.85 10.39 -1.87
C ASN A 215 -13.87 11.24 -1.04
N ALA A 216 -13.51 12.41 -1.54
CA ALA A 216 -12.54 13.30 -0.90
C ALA A 216 -13.00 13.79 0.47
N GLN A 217 -14.29 14.08 0.63
CA GLN A 217 -14.87 14.54 1.90
C GLN A 217 -14.76 13.45 2.97
N ASP A 218 -15.11 12.20 2.62
CA ASP A 218 -15.00 11.06 3.55
C ASP A 218 -13.55 10.82 3.98
N VAL A 219 -12.58 10.98 3.05
CA VAL A 219 -11.14 10.89 3.37
C VAL A 219 -10.75 11.93 4.39
N LEU A 220 -11.19 13.18 4.19
CA LEU A 220 -10.88 14.28 5.10
C LEU A 220 -11.54 14.08 6.46
N ASP A 221 -12.81 13.72 6.50
CA ASP A 221 -13.57 13.53 7.75
C ASP A 221 -12.93 12.43 8.62
N ILE A 222 -12.54 11.30 8.04
CA ILE A 222 -11.89 10.21 8.77
C ILE A 222 -10.47 10.63 9.19
N ALA A 223 -9.72 11.31 8.34
CA ALA A 223 -8.40 11.81 8.68
C ALA A 223 -8.45 12.84 9.83
N MET A 224 -9.54 13.60 9.91
CA MET A 224 -9.80 14.60 10.95
C MET A 224 -10.28 14.01 12.28
N ALA A 225 -11.07 12.94 12.24
CA ALA A 225 -11.72 12.34 13.41
C ALA A 225 -10.73 11.92 14.52
N GLY A 226 -9.48 11.63 14.18
CA GLY A 226 -8.41 11.27 15.12
C GLY A 226 -7.44 12.39 15.47
N THR A 227 -7.72 13.64 15.06
CA THR A 227 -6.77 14.76 15.21
C THR A 227 -7.54 15.99 15.72
N SER A 228 -6.99 16.75 16.70
CA SER A 228 -7.62 18.02 17.05
C SER A 228 -7.64 18.94 15.82
N ALA A 229 -8.76 19.61 15.57
CA ALA A 229 -8.95 20.50 14.43
C ALA A 229 -7.79 21.52 14.27
N THR A 230 -7.22 21.97 15.39
CA THR A 230 -6.07 22.89 15.44
C THR A 230 -4.78 22.27 14.86
N LEU A 231 -4.52 20.99 15.11
CA LEU A 231 -3.33 20.30 14.57
C LEU A 231 -3.45 20.05 13.07
N LEU A 232 -4.66 19.81 12.60
CA LEU A 232 -4.94 19.61 11.19
C LEU A 232 -4.84 20.93 10.41
N ALA A 233 -5.46 21.99 10.94
CA ALA A 233 -5.33 23.35 10.38
C ALA A 233 -3.85 23.75 10.25
N ARG A 234 -3.04 23.54 11.29
CA ARG A 234 -1.59 23.79 11.23
C ARG A 234 -0.85 22.96 10.19
N ARG A 235 -1.24 21.72 9.95
CA ARG A 235 -0.63 20.89 8.89
C ARG A 235 -0.98 21.39 7.49
N TRP A 236 -2.20 21.84 7.29
CA TRP A 236 -2.64 22.41 6.03
C TRP A 236 -2.12 23.81 5.81
N GLU A 237 -2.12 24.65 6.84
CA GLU A 237 -1.49 25.97 6.83
C GLU A 237 0.02 25.89 6.60
N SER A 238 0.71 24.90 7.15
CA SER A 238 2.14 24.73 6.91
C SER A 238 2.44 24.33 5.46
N ALA A 239 1.56 23.60 4.80
CA ALA A 239 1.67 23.34 3.37
C ALA A 239 1.40 24.60 2.52
N LEU A 240 0.51 25.48 2.99
CA LEU A 240 0.25 26.79 2.39
C LEU A 240 1.35 27.82 2.67
N LEU A 241 1.95 27.79 3.88
CA LEU A 241 3.03 28.71 4.27
C LEU A 241 4.36 28.48 3.53
N VAL A 242 4.57 27.29 2.98
CA VAL A 242 5.72 27.01 2.11
C VAL A 242 5.47 27.51 0.68
N ASN A 243 4.23 27.87 0.38
CA ASN A 243 3.81 28.35 -0.93
C ASN A 243 3.77 29.88 -0.96
N VAL A 244 4.93 30.48 -0.84
CA VAL A 244 5.10 31.91 -1.13
C VAL A 244 5.07 32.01 -2.67
N ASP A 245 4.02 32.61 -3.23
CA ASP A 245 3.96 32.87 -4.67
C ASP A 245 5.16 33.73 -5.12
N ASN A 246 5.52 33.60 -6.39
CA ASN A 246 6.69 34.27 -6.94
C ASN A 246 6.62 35.80 -6.80
N ASP A 247 5.43 36.39 -6.74
CA ASP A 247 5.25 37.84 -6.58
C ASP A 247 5.49 38.27 -5.13
N THR A 248 5.08 37.45 -4.17
CA THR A 248 5.40 37.64 -2.76
C THR A 248 6.89 37.47 -2.49
N LEU A 249 7.55 36.47 -3.10
CA LEU A 249 9.01 36.31 -3.03
C LEU A 249 9.74 37.51 -3.64
N LYS A 250 9.31 38.06 -4.78
CA LYS A 250 9.87 39.26 -5.37
C LYS A 250 9.72 40.46 -4.43
N ARG A 251 8.53 40.69 -3.87
CA ARG A 251 8.29 41.78 -2.90
C ARG A 251 9.17 41.68 -1.64
N LEU A 252 9.40 40.45 -1.15
CA LEU A 252 10.28 40.20 0.00
C LEU A 252 11.76 40.43 -0.34
N THR A 253 12.17 40.23 -1.59
CA THR A 253 13.54 40.46 -2.05
C THR A 253 13.79 41.94 -2.43
N GLU A 254 12.75 42.68 -2.81
CA GLU A 254 12.82 44.09 -3.20
C GLU A 254 12.72 45.06 -2.00
N ASN A 255 12.19 44.60 -0.87
CA ASN A 255 12.16 45.34 0.40
C ASN A 255 13.45 45.12 1.23
N LYS A 256 14.55 45.68 0.78
CA LYS A 256 15.77 45.85 1.56
C LYS A 256 15.90 47.28 2.03
#